data_14a77342818222e292181f6525d017db
#
_entry.id   14a77342818222e292181f6525d017db
#
_cell.length_a   1.000
_cell.length_b   1.000
_cell.length_c   1.000
_cell.angle_alpha   90.00
_cell.angle_beta   90.00
_cell.angle_gamma   90.00
#
_symmetry.space_group_name_H-M   'P 1'
#
loop_
_entity.id
_entity.type
_entity.pdbx_description
1 polymer ?
#
loop_
_entity_poly.entity_id
_entity_poly.type
_entity_poly.pdbx_seq_one_letter_code
_entity_poly.pdbx_strand_id
1 'polypeptide(L)'
;MKNTINHLISSAAIAAMTILPGCVPVSETVICPIPDSKTPMTMTPGLFTNVPEGLVEELGVENGIPSSMSAFYVSKDGKDILFDSGNGGKDAQLLPTLETIGVSPEDIDYVFITHLHGDHIGGMVNEGKAVFTNAKVYVNVDEYAGWENADDMDMMKAYGENMVYFDADGDLPCGIEAIKAYGHTPGHTMYRVDDVVFAGDIMHATALQLVNPDSCARFDQNQEESAKSRKEALANFKAEGTKVYGMHFPDPYFIQF
;
A
#
# COMPACT_ATOMS: atom_id res chain seq x y z
N MET A 1 -12.66 -48.99 -17.43
CA MET A 1 -12.01 -47.88 -18.19
C MET A 1 -12.35 -46.58 -17.48
N LYS A 2 -11.43 -46.07 -16.67
CA LYS A 2 -11.58 -44.79 -15.94
C LYS A 2 -10.82 -43.74 -16.74
N ASN A 3 -11.54 -42.76 -17.31
CA ASN A 3 -10.94 -41.63 -17.96
C ASN A 3 -10.44 -40.66 -16.89
N THR A 4 -9.14 -40.55 -16.78
CA THR A 4 -8.45 -39.50 -16.01
C THR A 4 -8.32 -38.29 -16.96
N ILE A 5 -9.12 -37.28 -16.74
CA ILE A 5 -8.95 -35.96 -17.41
C ILE A 5 -7.89 -35.20 -16.60
N ASN A 6 -6.69 -35.16 -17.17
CA ASN A 6 -5.64 -34.26 -16.68
C ASN A 6 -6.03 -32.81 -17.03
N HIS A 7 -6.31 -32.02 -16.03
CA HIS A 7 -6.32 -30.56 -16.17
C HIS A 7 -4.87 -30.10 -16.33
N LEU A 8 -4.43 -29.97 -17.57
CA LEU A 8 -3.31 -29.10 -17.94
C LEU A 8 -3.83 -27.67 -17.84
N ILE A 9 -3.62 -27.05 -16.69
CA ILE A 9 -3.76 -25.60 -16.56
C ILE A 9 -2.56 -25.01 -17.27
N SER A 10 -2.84 -24.34 -18.35
CA SER A 10 -1.89 -23.81 -19.31
C SER A 10 -1.17 -22.60 -18.68
N SER A 11 0.14 -22.69 -18.66
CA SER A 11 1.09 -21.59 -18.52
C SER A 11 1.01 -20.52 -19.64
N ALA A 12 -0.13 -20.40 -20.30
CA ALA A 12 -0.36 -19.48 -21.41
C ALA A 12 -1.11 -18.20 -21.02
N ALA A 13 -1.59 -18.07 -19.78
CA ALA A 13 -2.32 -16.86 -19.35
C ALA A 13 -1.41 -15.66 -19.07
N ILE A 14 -0.11 -15.88 -18.78
CA ILE A 14 0.85 -14.79 -18.52
C ILE A 14 1.27 -14.04 -19.80
N ALA A 15 1.03 -14.62 -20.99
CA ALA A 15 1.50 -14.07 -22.27
C ALA A 15 0.57 -13.02 -22.91
N ALA A 16 -0.58 -12.68 -22.31
CA ALA A 16 -1.55 -11.74 -22.85
C ALA A 16 -1.79 -10.49 -22.00
N MET A 17 -1.10 -10.33 -20.87
CA MET A 17 -1.12 -9.06 -20.14
C MET A 17 -0.38 -8.02 -20.99
N THR A 18 -1.10 -7.05 -21.54
CA THR A 18 -0.51 -5.79 -21.98
C THR A 18 0.13 -5.15 -20.76
N ILE A 19 1.43 -5.37 -20.60
CA ILE A 19 2.21 -4.80 -19.47
C ILE A 19 2.10 -3.28 -19.61
N LEU A 20 1.31 -2.66 -18.76
CA LEU A 20 1.34 -1.21 -18.64
C LEU A 20 2.76 -0.75 -18.27
N PRO A 21 3.21 0.44 -18.72
CA PRO A 21 4.43 1.01 -18.21
C PRO A 21 4.34 1.10 -16.68
N GLY A 22 5.21 0.37 -15.98
CA GLY A 22 5.24 0.33 -14.52
C GLY A 22 4.92 -1.04 -13.88
N CYS A 23 4.17 -1.92 -14.53
CA CYS A 23 4.00 -3.29 -14.02
C CYS A 23 5.28 -4.12 -14.27
N VAL A 24 5.83 -4.71 -13.23
CA VAL A 24 7.09 -5.47 -13.30
C VAL A 24 6.86 -6.90 -12.80
N PRO A 25 7.19 -7.94 -13.57
CA PRO A 25 7.21 -9.30 -13.06
C PRO A 25 8.42 -9.48 -12.12
N VAL A 26 8.15 -9.98 -10.91
CA VAL A 26 9.16 -10.44 -9.98
C VAL A 26 8.91 -11.94 -9.79
N SER A 27 9.68 -12.76 -10.48
CA SER A 27 9.43 -14.20 -10.63
C SER A 27 8.04 -14.51 -11.25
N GLU A 28 7.14 -15.18 -10.51
CA GLU A 28 5.75 -15.44 -10.91
C GLU A 28 4.76 -14.37 -10.39
N THR A 29 5.26 -13.39 -9.61
CA THR A 29 4.48 -12.29 -9.04
C THR A 29 4.52 -11.07 -9.95
N VAL A 30 3.38 -10.47 -10.26
CA VAL A 30 3.26 -9.22 -11.02
C VAL A 30 2.86 -8.11 -10.08
N ILE A 31 3.58 -6.99 -10.10
CA ILE A 31 3.32 -5.81 -9.26
C ILE A 31 3.04 -4.62 -10.15
N CYS A 32 1.89 -3.98 -9.96
CA CYS A 32 1.49 -2.77 -10.66
C CYS A 32 1.22 -1.63 -9.66
N PRO A 33 2.10 -0.64 -9.55
CA PRO A 33 1.79 0.60 -8.87
C PRO A 33 0.66 1.34 -9.61
N ILE A 34 -0.32 1.82 -8.87
CA ILE A 34 -1.48 2.53 -9.41
C ILE A 34 -1.57 3.89 -8.71
N PRO A 35 -0.97 4.93 -9.29
CA PRO A 35 -1.10 6.28 -8.75
C PRO A 35 -2.55 6.75 -8.84
N ASP A 36 -3.06 7.33 -7.76
CA ASP A 36 -4.45 7.77 -7.67
C ASP A 36 -4.71 9.07 -8.46
N SER A 37 -3.67 9.76 -8.85
CA SER A 37 -3.74 10.99 -9.66
C SER A 37 -2.90 10.89 -10.94
N LYS A 38 -3.44 11.44 -12.04
CA LYS A 38 -2.72 11.59 -13.33
C LYS A 38 -1.64 12.68 -13.31
N THR A 39 -1.68 13.53 -12.31
CA THR A 39 -0.74 14.66 -12.17
C THR A 39 0.24 14.39 -11.04
N PRO A 40 1.52 14.75 -11.21
CA PRO A 40 2.48 14.70 -10.12
C PRO A 40 1.99 15.47 -8.90
N MET A 41 2.24 14.91 -7.71
CA MET A 41 1.88 15.53 -6.44
C MET A 41 3.11 16.03 -5.70
N THR A 42 2.91 17.01 -4.84
CA THR A 42 3.94 17.50 -3.92
C THR A 42 3.34 17.70 -2.53
N MET A 43 4.13 17.47 -1.50
CA MET A 43 3.81 17.83 -0.12
C MET A 43 4.52 19.11 0.27
N THR A 44 3.82 19.95 1.04
CA THR A 44 4.41 21.18 1.58
C THR A 44 5.42 20.84 2.68
N PRO A 45 6.67 21.38 2.67
CA PRO A 45 7.65 21.12 3.72
C PRO A 45 7.14 21.42 5.13
N GLY A 46 6.25 22.43 5.27
CA GLY A 46 5.61 22.78 6.54
C GLY A 46 4.72 21.70 7.17
N LEU A 47 4.41 20.62 6.45
CA LEU A 47 3.72 19.45 7.01
C LEU A 47 4.63 18.57 7.88
N PHE A 48 5.94 18.84 7.89
CA PHE A 48 6.91 18.02 8.63
C PHE A 48 7.44 18.76 9.87
N THR A 49 7.68 18.00 10.91
CA THR A 49 8.34 18.40 12.16
C THR A 49 9.75 17.82 12.22
N ASN A 50 10.56 18.28 13.16
CA ASN A 50 11.94 17.80 13.37
C ASN A 50 12.81 17.91 12.09
N VAL A 51 12.53 18.91 11.28
CA VAL A 51 13.31 19.20 10.08
C VAL A 51 14.48 20.13 10.48
N PRO A 52 15.74 19.72 10.26
CA PRO A 52 16.89 20.57 10.51
C PRO A 52 16.81 21.91 9.74
N GLU A 53 17.27 22.98 10.36
CA GLU A 53 17.34 24.29 9.73
C GLU A 53 18.21 24.22 8.46
N GLY A 54 17.71 24.79 7.36
CA GLY A 54 18.39 24.81 6.06
C GLY A 54 18.27 23.54 5.25
N LEU A 55 17.74 22.43 5.80
CA LEU A 55 17.68 21.15 5.06
C LEU A 55 16.74 21.21 3.86
N VAL A 56 15.63 21.93 3.97
CA VAL A 56 14.65 22.09 2.87
C VAL A 56 15.30 22.80 1.68
N GLU A 57 16.06 23.86 1.95
CA GLU A 57 16.83 24.62 0.96
C GLU A 57 17.97 23.79 0.37
N GLU A 58 18.70 23.04 1.21
CA GLU A 58 19.79 22.15 0.76
C GLU A 58 19.28 21.08 -0.21
N LEU A 59 18.08 20.56 0.04
CA LEU A 59 17.43 19.56 -0.81
C LEU A 59 16.73 20.17 -2.04
N GLY A 60 16.57 21.50 -2.10
CA GLY A 60 15.90 22.21 -3.20
C GLY A 60 14.40 21.92 -3.29
N VAL A 61 13.74 21.69 -2.14
CA VAL A 61 12.32 21.29 -2.07
C VAL A 61 11.43 22.34 -1.40
N GLU A 62 11.84 23.59 -1.36
CA GLU A 62 11.12 24.72 -0.74
C GLU A 62 9.72 24.92 -1.36
N ASN A 63 9.60 24.64 -2.66
CA ASN A 63 8.37 24.79 -3.43
C ASN A 63 7.47 23.54 -3.40
N GLY A 64 7.90 22.49 -2.74
CA GLY A 64 7.17 21.22 -2.59
C GLY A 64 8.08 20.01 -2.70
N ILE A 65 7.81 19.04 -1.89
CA ILE A 65 8.53 17.76 -1.87
C ILE A 65 7.77 16.78 -2.79
N PRO A 66 8.41 16.21 -3.81
CA PRO A 66 7.76 15.24 -4.69
C PRO A 66 7.11 14.09 -3.90
N SER A 67 5.88 13.76 -4.25
CA SER A 67 5.07 12.74 -3.57
C SER A 67 4.08 12.10 -4.54
N SER A 68 3.33 11.11 -4.06
CA SER A 68 2.19 10.51 -4.75
C SER A 68 1.09 10.13 -3.75
N MET A 69 0.00 9.58 -4.24
CA MET A 69 -0.92 8.68 -3.57
C MET A 69 -1.07 7.47 -4.47
N SER A 70 -0.76 6.28 -4.00
CA SER A 70 -0.71 5.09 -4.84
C SER A 70 -1.24 3.86 -4.11
N ALA A 71 -2.18 3.16 -4.73
CA ALA A 71 -2.48 1.77 -4.39
C ALA A 71 -1.57 0.83 -5.17
N PHE A 72 -1.52 -0.44 -4.77
CA PHE A 72 -0.70 -1.43 -5.48
C PHE A 72 -1.53 -2.67 -5.77
N TYR A 73 -1.59 -3.04 -7.06
CA TYR A 73 -2.13 -4.32 -7.46
C TYR A 73 -1.01 -5.35 -7.56
N VAL A 74 -1.29 -6.55 -7.06
CA VAL A 74 -0.38 -7.69 -7.11
C VAL A 74 -1.14 -8.92 -7.58
N SER A 75 -0.62 -9.60 -8.62
CA SER A 75 -1.06 -10.94 -8.99
C SER A 75 -0.02 -11.95 -8.51
N LYS A 76 -0.44 -12.88 -7.63
CA LYS A 76 0.43 -13.88 -7.02
C LYS A 76 -0.34 -15.17 -6.73
N ASP A 77 0.24 -16.31 -7.10
CA ASP A 77 -0.34 -17.64 -6.85
C ASP A 77 -1.77 -17.82 -7.39
N GLY A 78 -2.10 -17.11 -8.50
CA GLY A 78 -3.43 -17.10 -9.10
C GLY A 78 -4.46 -16.33 -8.30
N LYS A 79 -4.02 -15.39 -7.45
CA LYS A 79 -4.82 -14.46 -6.66
C LYS A 79 -4.56 -13.02 -7.07
N ASP A 80 -5.62 -12.23 -7.10
CA ASP A 80 -5.62 -10.80 -7.35
C ASP A 80 -5.72 -10.05 -6.03
N ILE A 81 -4.69 -9.25 -5.73
CA ILE A 81 -4.46 -8.67 -4.41
C ILE A 81 -4.29 -7.16 -4.55
N LEU A 82 -4.86 -6.40 -3.62
CA LEU A 82 -4.59 -4.98 -3.46
C LEU A 82 -3.89 -4.69 -2.13
N PHE A 83 -2.94 -3.76 -2.15
CA PHE A 83 -2.42 -3.07 -0.97
C PHE A 83 -2.91 -1.64 -1.02
N ASP A 84 -3.78 -1.29 -0.07
CA ASP A 84 -4.57 -0.06 0.00
C ASP A 84 -5.47 0.18 -1.24
N SER A 85 -6.22 1.27 -1.24
CA SER A 85 -7.17 1.56 -2.31
C SER A 85 -7.15 3.02 -2.81
N GLY A 86 -6.22 3.83 -2.31
CA GLY A 86 -6.15 5.24 -2.66
C GLY A 86 -7.24 6.08 -1.99
N ASN A 87 -7.30 7.35 -2.39
CA ASN A 87 -8.26 8.32 -1.86
C ASN A 87 -9.69 8.14 -2.40
N GLY A 88 -9.84 7.40 -3.50
CA GLY A 88 -11.13 7.20 -4.14
C GLY A 88 -11.70 8.46 -4.81
N GLY A 89 -12.99 8.40 -5.12
CA GLY A 89 -13.70 9.50 -5.77
C GLY A 89 -13.64 9.45 -7.30
N LYS A 90 -14.22 10.47 -7.94
CA LYS A 90 -14.46 10.49 -9.40
C LYS A 90 -13.20 10.56 -10.26
N ASP A 91 -12.11 11.09 -9.73
CA ASP A 91 -10.85 11.29 -10.45
C ASP A 91 -9.82 10.19 -10.13
N ALA A 92 -10.14 9.28 -9.18
CA ALA A 92 -9.30 8.16 -8.79
C ALA A 92 -8.96 7.24 -9.97
N GLN A 93 -7.72 6.75 -10.00
CA GLN A 93 -7.24 5.94 -11.12
C GLN A 93 -7.22 4.43 -10.85
N LEU A 94 -7.57 3.99 -9.63
CA LEU A 94 -7.55 2.59 -9.27
C LEU A 94 -8.43 1.74 -10.20
N LEU A 95 -9.73 2.02 -10.25
CA LEU A 95 -10.67 1.24 -11.08
C LEU A 95 -10.38 1.35 -12.58
N PRO A 96 -10.13 2.55 -13.16
CA PRO A 96 -9.74 2.65 -14.58
C PRO A 96 -8.46 1.89 -14.93
N THR A 97 -7.51 1.84 -14.01
CA THR A 97 -6.25 1.11 -14.23
C THR A 97 -6.47 -0.41 -14.16
N LEU A 98 -7.23 -0.90 -13.17
CA LEU A 98 -7.62 -2.32 -13.09
C LEU A 98 -8.33 -2.76 -14.37
N GLU A 99 -9.31 -2.00 -14.86
CA GLU A 99 -9.99 -2.28 -16.13
C GLU A 99 -9.01 -2.36 -17.31
N THR A 100 -8.02 -1.45 -17.36
CA THR A 100 -7.01 -1.45 -18.45
C THR A 100 -6.13 -2.70 -18.44
N ILE A 101 -5.84 -3.26 -17.27
CA ILE A 101 -5.09 -4.53 -17.16
C ILE A 101 -5.99 -5.76 -17.21
N GLY A 102 -7.29 -5.58 -17.40
CA GLY A 102 -8.26 -6.68 -17.55
C GLY A 102 -8.72 -7.30 -16.25
N VAL A 103 -8.61 -6.57 -15.14
CA VAL A 103 -9.04 -6.99 -13.79
C VAL A 103 -10.30 -6.24 -13.41
N SER A 104 -11.37 -6.97 -13.10
CA SER A 104 -12.61 -6.37 -12.57
C SER A 104 -12.53 -6.23 -11.04
N PRO A 105 -13.26 -5.31 -10.44
CA PRO A 105 -13.30 -5.20 -8.97
C PRO A 105 -13.73 -6.50 -8.28
N GLU A 106 -14.58 -7.29 -8.91
CA GLU A 106 -15.06 -8.58 -8.43
C GLU A 106 -14.01 -9.69 -8.49
N ASP A 107 -12.92 -9.50 -9.27
CA ASP A 107 -11.82 -10.45 -9.38
C ASP A 107 -10.85 -10.34 -8.20
N ILE A 108 -10.87 -9.22 -7.46
CA ILE A 108 -9.99 -9.02 -6.30
C ILE A 108 -10.34 -10.01 -5.19
N ASP A 109 -9.38 -10.87 -4.85
CA ASP A 109 -9.50 -11.87 -3.79
C ASP A 109 -9.21 -11.28 -2.40
N TYR A 110 -8.19 -10.43 -2.30
CA TYR A 110 -7.70 -9.89 -1.04
C TYR A 110 -7.38 -8.41 -1.14
N VAL A 111 -7.73 -7.65 -0.10
CA VAL A 111 -7.26 -6.29 0.10
C VAL A 111 -6.55 -6.22 1.45
N PHE A 112 -5.30 -5.82 1.46
CA PHE A 112 -4.50 -5.59 2.66
C PHE A 112 -4.43 -4.09 2.91
N ILE A 113 -4.96 -3.65 4.03
CA ILE A 113 -4.97 -2.24 4.44
C ILE A 113 -3.78 -2.00 5.37
N THR A 114 -2.93 -1.03 5.01
CA THR A 114 -1.79 -0.66 5.84
C THR A 114 -2.23 0.06 7.10
N HIS A 115 -3.19 0.97 6.97
CA HIS A 115 -3.83 1.69 8.07
C HIS A 115 -5.14 2.38 7.60
N LEU A 116 -5.90 2.96 8.52
CA LEU A 116 -7.28 3.42 8.26
C LEU A 116 -7.39 4.91 7.91
N HIS A 117 -6.35 5.58 7.41
CA HIS A 117 -6.51 6.92 6.86
C HIS A 117 -7.31 6.90 5.54
N GLY A 118 -8.00 8.01 5.27
CA GLY A 118 -8.96 8.12 4.17
C GLY A 118 -8.35 7.90 2.78
N ASP A 119 -7.11 8.28 2.58
CA ASP A 119 -6.38 8.10 1.32
C ASP A 119 -5.86 6.67 1.11
N HIS A 120 -6.00 5.79 2.10
CA HIS A 120 -5.72 4.35 1.99
C HIS A 120 -6.98 3.51 1.80
N ILE A 121 -8.10 3.94 2.36
CA ILE A 121 -9.37 3.22 2.33
C ILE A 121 -10.45 3.89 1.45
N GLY A 122 -10.17 5.05 0.86
CA GLY A 122 -11.17 5.85 0.14
C GLY A 122 -11.75 5.17 -1.10
N GLY A 123 -10.98 4.29 -1.75
CA GLY A 123 -11.44 3.49 -2.89
C GLY A 123 -12.25 2.25 -2.53
N MET A 124 -12.37 1.91 -1.23
CA MET A 124 -13.05 0.69 -0.78
C MET A 124 -14.57 0.75 -0.91
N VAL A 125 -15.16 1.93 -0.84
CA VAL A 125 -16.63 2.11 -0.79
C VAL A 125 -17.08 3.14 -1.83
N ASN A 126 -18.13 2.82 -2.55
CA ASN A 126 -18.82 3.75 -3.44
C ASN A 126 -20.32 3.77 -3.14
N GLU A 127 -20.84 4.96 -2.85
CA GLU A 127 -22.26 5.15 -2.49
C GLU A 127 -22.75 4.20 -1.37
N GLY A 128 -21.91 3.98 -0.36
CA GLY A 128 -22.20 3.11 0.78
C GLY A 128 -22.13 1.60 0.49
N LYS A 129 -21.59 1.20 -0.66
CA LYS A 129 -21.44 -0.21 -1.06
C LYS A 129 -19.98 -0.58 -1.25
N ALA A 130 -19.63 -1.80 -0.90
CA ALA A 130 -18.29 -2.36 -1.16
C ALA A 130 -17.99 -2.34 -2.67
N VAL A 131 -16.80 -1.86 -3.03
CA VAL A 131 -16.30 -1.86 -4.41
C VAL A 131 -15.78 -3.25 -4.78
N PHE A 132 -14.97 -3.87 -3.94
CA PHE A 132 -14.37 -5.19 -4.16
C PHE A 132 -15.22 -6.26 -3.46
N THR A 133 -16.36 -6.60 -4.05
CA THR A 133 -17.45 -7.36 -3.38
C THR A 133 -17.06 -8.78 -2.97
N ASN A 134 -16.10 -9.40 -3.64
CA ASN A 134 -15.63 -10.76 -3.36
C ASN A 134 -14.40 -10.79 -2.45
N ALA A 135 -13.75 -9.64 -2.24
CA ALA A 135 -12.51 -9.57 -1.49
C ALA A 135 -12.69 -9.83 0.00
N LYS A 136 -11.71 -10.51 0.59
CA LYS A 136 -11.47 -10.45 2.04
C LYS A 136 -10.55 -9.26 2.34
N VAL A 137 -10.95 -8.43 3.30
CA VAL A 137 -10.23 -7.21 3.67
C VAL A 137 -9.49 -7.42 4.98
N TYR A 138 -8.18 -7.35 4.92
CA TYR A 138 -7.30 -7.59 6.05
C TYR A 138 -6.88 -6.28 6.71
N VAL A 139 -7.15 -6.15 8.00
CA VAL A 139 -6.78 -5.00 8.84
C VAL A 139 -6.12 -5.51 10.12
N ASN A 140 -5.01 -4.90 10.51
CA ASN A 140 -4.36 -5.24 11.78
C ASN A 140 -5.30 -4.93 12.95
N VAL A 141 -5.41 -5.85 13.91
CA VAL A 141 -6.27 -5.71 15.09
C VAL A 141 -5.90 -4.49 15.93
N ASP A 142 -4.61 -4.14 16.03
CA ASP A 142 -4.15 -2.96 16.76
C ASP A 142 -4.54 -1.67 16.02
N GLU A 143 -4.58 -1.68 14.68
CA GLU A 143 -5.09 -0.57 13.88
C GLU A 143 -6.58 -0.36 14.14
N TYR A 144 -7.37 -1.42 14.00
CA TYR A 144 -8.80 -1.35 14.28
C TYR A 144 -9.11 -0.86 15.70
N ALA A 145 -8.42 -1.43 16.71
CA ALA A 145 -8.62 -1.07 18.11
C ALA A 145 -8.14 0.35 18.45
N GLY A 146 -7.22 0.89 17.69
CA GLY A 146 -6.66 2.23 17.88
C GLY A 146 -7.55 3.37 17.40
N TRP A 147 -8.63 3.07 16.67
CA TRP A 147 -9.56 4.06 16.15
C TRP A 147 -10.85 4.10 16.96
N GLU A 148 -11.12 5.24 17.56
CA GLU A 148 -12.41 5.53 18.19
C GLU A 148 -13.52 5.49 17.11
N ASN A 149 -14.53 4.67 17.23
CA ASN A 149 -15.61 4.50 16.24
C ASN A 149 -15.19 3.79 14.91
N ALA A 150 -14.20 2.89 14.95
CA ALA A 150 -13.84 2.10 13.77
C ALA A 150 -15.08 1.39 13.14
N ASP A 151 -15.99 0.86 13.97
CA ASP A 151 -17.25 0.23 13.52
C ASP A 151 -18.15 1.15 12.71
N ASP A 152 -18.03 2.46 12.89
CA ASP A 152 -18.83 3.45 12.18
C ASP A 152 -18.28 3.83 10.81
N MET A 153 -17.07 3.41 10.48
CA MET A 153 -16.48 3.64 9.15
C MET A 153 -17.29 2.91 8.08
N ASP A 154 -17.50 3.58 6.95
CA ASP A 154 -18.27 3.04 5.83
C ASP A 154 -17.66 1.74 5.29
N MET A 155 -16.34 1.61 5.28
CA MET A 155 -15.64 0.39 4.89
C MET A 155 -16.03 -0.79 5.79
N MET A 156 -15.97 -0.62 7.11
CA MET A 156 -16.30 -1.70 8.06
C MET A 156 -17.74 -2.16 7.87
N LYS A 157 -18.69 -1.21 7.68
CA LYS A 157 -20.11 -1.51 7.43
C LYS A 157 -20.33 -2.20 6.09
N ALA A 158 -19.65 -1.75 5.03
CA ALA A 158 -19.83 -2.27 3.68
C ALA A 158 -19.31 -3.70 3.51
N TYR A 159 -18.16 -4.02 4.15
CA TYR A 159 -17.54 -5.33 4.03
C TYR A 159 -18.00 -6.34 5.09
N GLY A 160 -18.44 -5.90 6.27
CA GLY A 160 -19.05 -6.76 7.29
C GLY A 160 -18.28 -8.07 7.52
N GLU A 161 -18.86 -9.22 7.17
CA GLU A 161 -18.27 -10.56 7.36
C GLU A 161 -17.03 -10.82 6.46
N ASN A 162 -16.75 -9.94 5.51
CA ASN A 162 -15.54 -10.02 4.69
C ASN A 162 -14.33 -9.33 5.33
N MET A 163 -14.54 -8.60 6.42
CA MET A 163 -13.42 -8.05 7.22
C MET A 163 -12.70 -9.18 7.95
N VAL A 164 -11.38 -9.15 7.91
CA VAL A 164 -10.49 -10.08 8.62
C VAL A 164 -9.55 -9.26 9.48
N TYR A 165 -9.72 -9.36 10.79
CA TYR A 165 -8.80 -8.73 11.73
C TYR A 165 -7.69 -9.72 12.09
N PHE A 166 -6.45 -9.35 11.83
CA PHE A 166 -5.29 -10.23 12.05
C PHE A 166 -4.34 -9.64 13.10
N ASP A 167 -3.65 -10.51 13.80
CA ASP A 167 -2.48 -10.15 14.59
C ASP A 167 -1.24 -10.21 13.70
N ALA A 168 -0.32 -9.23 13.83
CA ALA A 168 0.86 -9.14 12.95
C ALA A 168 1.82 -10.34 13.02
N ASP A 169 1.62 -11.24 13.98
CA ASP A 169 2.35 -12.51 14.06
C ASP A 169 1.55 -13.68 13.42
N GLY A 170 0.37 -13.39 12.83
CA GLY A 170 -0.51 -14.38 12.20
C GLY A 170 -0.14 -14.70 10.75
N ASP A 171 -0.54 -15.89 10.30
CA ASP A 171 -0.38 -16.32 8.91
C ASP A 171 -1.34 -15.55 7.99
N LEU A 172 -0.81 -14.90 6.96
CA LEU A 172 -1.58 -14.24 5.91
C LEU A 172 -1.58 -15.08 4.63
N PRO A 173 -2.62 -14.97 3.78
CA PRO A 173 -2.69 -15.74 2.53
C PRO A 173 -1.54 -15.38 1.58
N CYS A 174 -1.26 -16.28 0.63
CA CYS A 174 -0.22 -16.14 -0.40
C CYS A 174 1.20 -15.93 0.15
N GLY A 175 1.47 -16.33 1.41
CA GLY A 175 2.78 -16.15 2.05
C GLY A 175 3.16 -14.69 2.30
N ILE A 176 2.16 -13.81 2.40
CA ILE A 176 2.38 -12.41 2.75
C ILE A 176 2.76 -12.32 4.23
N GLU A 177 3.76 -11.52 4.55
CA GLU A 177 4.19 -11.27 5.93
C GLU A 177 3.82 -9.86 6.36
N ALA A 178 3.20 -9.72 7.53
CA ALA A 178 2.92 -8.43 8.15
C ALA A 178 4.14 -7.96 8.95
N ILE A 179 4.49 -6.68 8.83
CA ILE A 179 5.61 -6.04 9.53
C ILE A 179 5.06 -4.86 10.31
N LYS A 180 5.13 -4.91 11.64
CA LYS A 180 4.71 -3.80 12.52
C LYS A 180 5.55 -2.55 12.25
N ALA A 181 4.87 -1.42 12.00
CA ALA A 181 5.51 -0.13 11.76
C ALA A 181 4.69 1.01 12.44
N TYR A 182 4.39 0.80 13.71
CA TYR A 182 3.50 1.65 14.49
C TYR A 182 4.04 3.07 14.67
N GLY A 183 3.14 4.00 14.95
CA GLY A 183 3.46 5.39 15.23
C GLY A 183 2.80 6.39 14.28
N HIS A 184 2.80 6.12 12.97
CA HIS A 184 1.97 6.88 12.04
C HIS A 184 0.50 6.75 12.43
N THR A 185 0.04 5.52 12.57
CA THR A 185 -1.19 5.14 13.27
C THR A 185 -0.89 4.04 14.29
N PRO A 186 -1.84 3.69 15.20
CA PRO A 186 -1.59 2.73 16.28
C PRO A 186 -1.21 1.33 15.80
N GLY A 187 -1.71 0.90 14.65
CA GLY A 187 -1.47 -0.42 14.10
C GLY A 187 -0.94 -0.41 12.66
N HIS A 188 -0.33 0.71 12.22
CA HIS A 188 0.24 0.81 10.87
C HIS A 188 1.11 -0.41 10.56
N THR A 189 0.82 -1.07 9.44
CA THR A 189 1.44 -2.33 9.04
C THR A 189 2.01 -2.22 7.63
N MET A 190 3.27 -2.60 7.47
CA MET A 190 3.88 -2.85 6.17
C MET A 190 3.66 -4.32 5.80
N TYR A 191 3.68 -4.64 4.51
CA TYR A 191 3.50 -6.00 4.01
C TYR A 191 4.66 -6.42 3.12
N ARG A 192 5.26 -7.57 3.43
CA ARG A 192 6.27 -8.21 2.57
C ARG A 192 5.61 -9.22 1.66
N VAL A 193 5.94 -9.15 0.38
CA VAL A 193 5.58 -10.12 -0.65
C VAL A 193 6.87 -10.53 -1.35
N ASP A 194 7.28 -11.77 -1.18
CA ASP A 194 8.57 -12.26 -1.67
C ASP A 194 9.74 -11.36 -1.20
N ASP A 195 10.47 -10.73 -2.11
CA ASP A 195 11.61 -9.84 -1.84
C ASP A 195 11.26 -8.35 -1.85
N VAL A 196 9.98 -7.98 -1.92
CA VAL A 196 9.52 -6.60 -1.91
C VAL A 196 8.70 -6.27 -0.67
N VAL A 197 8.64 -4.99 -0.30
CA VAL A 197 7.82 -4.49 0.81
C VAL A 197 6.90 -3.38 0.33
N PHE A 198 5.62 -3.46 0.68
CA PHE A 198 4.64 -2.37 0.59
C PHE A 198 4.61 -1.67 1.92
N ALA A 199 5.13 -0.46 1.95
CA ALA A 199 5.53 0.21 3.20
C ALA A 199 4.48 1.19 3.75
N GLY A 200 3.33 1.35 3.08
CA GLY A 200 2.32 2.34 3.49
C GLY A 200 2.94 3.71 3.72
N ASP A 201 2.69 4.26 4.89
CA ASP A 201 3.07 5.60 5.30
C ASP A 201 4.28 5.66 6.23
N ILE A 202 5.20 4.70 6.09
CA ILE A 202 6.49 4.79 6.82
C ILE A 202 7.25 6.07 6.42
N MET A 203 7.05 6.56 5.20
CA MET A 203 7.57 7.83 4.69
C MET A 203 6.57 8.49 3.74
N HIS A 204 6.38 9.80 3.90
CA HIS A 204 5.53 10.64 3.05
C HIS A 204 6.34 11.51 2.07
N ALA A 205 7.58 11.82 2.45
CA ALA A 205 8.49 12.70 1.73
C ALA A 205 9.87 12.06 1.66
N THR A 206 10.06 11.17 0.68
CA THR A 206 11.29 10.37 0.55
C THR A 206 12.54 11.24 0.47
N ALA A 207 12.50 12.36 -0.28
CA ALA A 207 13.63 13.27 -0.39
C ALA A 207 14.09 13.84 0.95
N LEU A 208 13.16 14.05 1.90
CA LEU A 208 13.45 14.57 3.23
C LEU A 208 13.77 13.43 4.22
N GLN A 209 12.89 12.42 4.29
CA GLN A 209 12.91 11.41 5.35
C GLN A 209 13.98 10.32 5.15
N LEU A 210 14.53 10.16 3.95
CA LEU A 210 15.72 9.33 3.72
C LEU A 210 17.00 9.99 4.25
N VAL A 211 17.05 11.33 4.20
CA VAL A 211 18.20 12.11 4.69
C VAL A 211 18.08 12.33 6.21
N ASN A 212 16.89 12.67 6.67
CA ASN A 212 16.60 12.86 8.09
C ASN A 212 15.38 12.02 8.52
N PRO A 213 15.59 10.75 8.93
CA PRO A 213 14.49 9.87 9.34
C PRO A 213 13.75 10.31 10.61
N ASP A 214 14.26 11.29 11.35
CA ASP A 214 13.59 11.90 12.50
C ASP A 214 12.52 12.94 12.09
N SER A 215 12.50 13.37 10.81
CA SER A 215 11.41 14.21 10.31
C SER A 215 10.10 13.42 10.27
N CYS A 216 9.09 13.93 10.94
CA CYS A 216 7.77 13.31 11.07
C CYS A 216 6.71 14.15 10.38
N ALA A 217 5.70 13.49 9.80
CA ALA A 217 4.50 14.17 9.36
C ALA A 217 3.73 14.71 10.58
N ARG A 218 3.10 15.89 10.44
CA ARG A 218 2.31 16.49 11.55
C ARG A 218 1.09 15.66 11.92
N PHE A 219 0.68 14.77 11.04
CA PHE A 219 -0.42 13.83 11.23
C PHE A 219 0.03 12.44 11.69
N ASP A 220 1.35 12.21 11.95
CA ASP A 220 1.79 11.03 12.69
C ASP A 220 1.22 11.09 14.11
N GLN A 221 0.42 10.09 14.53
CA GLN A 221 -0.26 10.10 15.82
C GLN A 221 0.72 9.99 16.98
N ASN A 222 1.83 9.26 16.80
CA ASN A 222 2.96 9.17 17.73
C ASN A 222 4.27 9.39 16.95
N GLN A 223 4.75 10.63 16.92
CA GLN A 223 5.92 11.01 16.13
C GLN A 223 7.21 10.33 16.57
N GLU A 224 7.38 10.08 17.88
CA GLU A 224 8.56 9.40 18.42
C GLU A 224 8.60 7.94 17.94
N GLU A 225 7.49 7.25 18.03
CA GLU A 225 7.35 5.88 17.59
C GLU A 225 7.43 5.77 16.05
N SER A 226 6.79 6.68 15.30
CA SER A 226 6.89 6.75 13.84
C SER A 226 8.34 6.91 13.37
N ALA A 227 9.09 7.83 13.98
CA ALA A 227 10.52 8.02 13.67
C ALA A 227 11.35 6.77 14.02
N LYS A 228 11.04 6.10 15.12
CA LYS A 228 11.70 4.85 15.53
C LYS A 228 11.42 3.75 14.51
N SER A 229 10.16 3.48 14.20
CA SER A 229 9.74 2.47 13.22
C SER A 229 10.38 2.72 11.85
N ARG A 230 10.42 3.98 11.41
CA ARG A 230 11.09 4.39 10.15
C ARG A 230 12.58 4.08 10.17
N LYS A 231 13.29 4.43 11.23
CA LYS A 231 14.73 4.17 11.34
C LYS A 231 15.05 2.67 11.32
N GLU A 232 14.26 1.87 12.04
CA GLU A 232 14.39 0.41 12.07
C GLU A 232 14.10 -0.18 10.69
N ALA A 233 13.01 0.23 10.04
CA ALA A 233 12.66 -0.21 8.68
C ALA A 233 13.76 0.12 7.66
N LEU A 234 14.25 1.37 7.64
CA LEU A 234 15.30 1.81 6.73
C LEU A 234 16.62 1.05 6.94
N ALA A 235 16.96 0.72 8.20
CA ALA A 235 18.14 -0.09 8.51
C ALA A 235 18.03 -1.52 7.95
N ASN A 236 16.85 -2.14 8.13
CA ASN A 236 16.58 -3.48 7.62
C ASN A 236 16.56 -3.49 6.08
N PHE A 237 15.87 -2.55 5.43
CA PHE A 237 15.84 -2.45 3.96
C PHE A 237 17.23 -2.31 3.36
N LYS A 238 18.10 -1.49 3.95
CA LYS A 238 19.49 -1.33 3.51
C LYS A 238 20.31 -2.60 3.73
N ALA A 239 20.10 -3.30 4.84
CA ALA A 239 20.86 -4.53 5.14
C ALA A 239 20.48 -5.67 4.18
N GLU A 240 19.22 -5.74 3.77
CA GLU A 240 18.66 -6.80 2.93
C GLU A 240 18.71 -6.45 1.43
N GLY A 241 18.94 -5.20 1.06
CA GLY A 241 18.82 -4.75 -0.33
C GLY A 241 17.37 -4.79 -0.85
N THR A 242 16.40 -4.45 0.00
CA THR A 242 14.96 -4.62 -0.28
C THR A 242 14.47 -3.58 -1.29
N LYS A 243 13.60 -3.99 -2.21
CA LYS A 243 12.79 -3.07 -3.00
C LYS A 243 11.53 -2.71 -2.21
N VAL A 244 11.30 -1.41 -2.00
CA VAL A 244 10.23 -0.90 -1.15
C VAL A 244 9.30 -0.01 -1.96
N TYR A 245 8.04 -0.38 -2.03
CA TYR A 245 6.95 0.43 -2.59
C TYR A 245 6.29 1.22 -1.45
N GLY A 246 5.99 2.50 -1.67
CA GLY A 246 5.33 3.33 -0.67
C GLY A 246 4.24 4.18 -1.30
N MET A 247 3.12 4.36 -0.58
CA MET A 247 1.98 5.09 -1.07
C MET A 247 2.34 6.51 -1.53
N HIS A 248 3.17 7.18 -0.75
CA HIS A 248 3.57 8.56 -1.01
C HIS A 248 4.92 8.69 -1.75
N PHE A 249 5.47 7.59 -2.25
CA PHE A 249 6.72 7.66 -3.01
C PHE A 249 6.45 8.21 -4.41
N PRO A 250 7.20 9.22 -4.89
CA PRO A 250 7.03 9.70 -6.26
C PRO A 250 7.39 8.63 -7.28
N ASP A 251 7.03 8.85 -8.55
CA ASP A 251 7.46 7.98 -9.67
C ASP A 251 8.98 7.65 -9.54
N PRO A 252 9.37 6.37 -9.58
CA PRO A 252 8.63 5.17 -10.00
C PRO A 252 7.85 4.43 -8.89
N TYR A 253 7.50 5.07 -7.80
CA TYR A 253 6.70 4.56 -6.66
C TYR A 253 7.42 3.54 -5.78
N PHE A 254 8.68 3.30 -6.00
CA PHE A 254 9.53 2.44 -5.18
C PHE A 254 10.94 3.00 -5.01
N ILE A 255 11.63 2.47 -4.00
CA ILE A 255 13.05 2.68 -3.75
C ILE A 255 13.72 1.31 -3.70
N GLN A 256 14.85 1.19 -4.39
CA GLN A 256 15.75 0.04 -4.26
C GLN A 256 16.86 0.41 -3.28
N PHE A 257 16.88 -0.23 -2.13
CA PHE A 257 17.92 -0.05 -1.13
C PHE A 257 19.15 -0.87 -1.44
#